data_7ba7495fafd50ced210bdfe1c42d8597
#
_entry.id   7ba7495fafd50ced210bdfe1c42d8597
#
_cell.length_a   1.000
_cell.length_b   1.000
_cell.length_c   1.000
_cell.angle_alpha   90.00
_cell.angle_beta   90.00
_cell.angle_gamma   90.00
#
_symmetry.space_group_name_H-M   'P 1'
#
loop_
_entity.id
_entity.type
_entity.pdbx_description
1 polymer ?
#
loop_
_entity_poly.entity_id
_entity_poly.type
_entity_poly.pdbx_seq_one_letter_code
_entity_poly.pdbx_strand_id
1 'polypeptide(L)'
;MKKISSTRQPKKTHKAKTKNSAAGDVRIIGGQFKRRSVSFIDAEGLRPTPDRLRETLFNWLIADIHDAQVLDSCAGSGVLGFEALSRGAAHTTFIEINPAQSNMLRQSTEQLRLATNTYQIIQGTAEQVLTQNQTLTHHFDIVFIDPPYAQDLWQPILTALIKQSLITTETLIYLEADKDLTLQLNQLIASLNESSAPQAETTQGIIGFDCLKQTKVGQVVAGLYRLSSS
;
A
#
# COMPACT_ATOMS: atom_id res chain seq x y z
N MET A 1 -48.08 4.24 -58.30
CA MET A 1 -46.97 3.42 -57.72
C MET A 1 -46.09 4.36 -56.91
N LYS A 2 -46.18 4.36 -55.56
CA LYS A 2 -45.32 5.16 -54.69
C LYS A 2 -44.32 4.22 -54.00
N LYS A 3 -43.01 4.46 -54.21
CA LYS A 3 -41.90 3.78 -53.55
C LYS A 3 -41.72 4.36 -52.16
N ILE A 4 -41.82 3.54 -51.12
CA ILE A 4 -41.51 3.88 -49.75
C ILE A 4 -40.03 3.54 -49.53
N SER A 5 -39.23 4.59 -49.29
CA SER A 5 -37.81 4.49 -48.92
C SER A 5 -37.73 4.34 -47.41
N SER A 6 -37.26 3.18 -46.94
CA SER A 6 -37.01 2.88 -45.54
C SER A 6 -35.59 3.31 -45.18
N THR A 7 -35.47 4.36 -44.41
CA THR A 7 -34.19 4.85 -43.87
C THR A 7 -33.84 4.07 -42.60
N ARG A 8 -32.90 3.12 -42.70
CA ARG A 8 -32.33 2.42 -41.54
C ARG A 8 -31.40 3.39 -40.78
N GLN A 9 -31.73 3.70 -39.53
CA GLN A 9 -30.82 4.36 -38.59
C GLN A 9 -29.68 3.40 -38.20
N PRO A 10 -28.44 3.89 -38.08
CA PRO A 10 -27.34 3.06 -37.56
C PRO A 10 -27.50 2.78 -36.07
N LYS A 11 -27.46 1.49 -35.70
CA LYS A 11 -27.38 1.05 -34.31
C LYS A 11 -26.10 1.59 -33.68
N LYS A 12 -26.23 2.37 -32.58
CA LYS A 12 -25.10 2.72 -31.69
C LYS A 12 -24.51 1.43 -31.12
N THR A 13 -23.36 1.04 -31.58
CA THR A 13 -22.55 -0.01 -30.94
C THR A 13 -22.02 0.54 -29.62
N HIS A 14 -22.50 0.04 -28.50
CA HIS A 14 -21.87 0.20 -27.21
C HIS A 14 -20.48 -0.48 -27.30
N LYS A 15 -19.42 0.32 -27.39
CA LYS A 15 -18.05 -0.17 -27.17
C LYS A 15 -18.03 -0.77 -25.75
N ALA A 16 -17.81 -2.09 -25.64
CA ALA A 16 -17.50 -2.74 -24.39
C ALA A 16 -16.25 -2.03 -23.81
N LYS A 17 -16.39 -1.42 -22.64
CA LYS A 17 -15.24 -0.90 -21.88
C LYS A 17 -14.33 -2.10 -21.61
N THR A 18 -13.12 -2.06 -22.16
CA THR A 18 -12.08 -3.02 -21.81
C THR A 18 -11.84 -2.90 -20.30
N LYS A 19 -11.83 -4.03 -19.57
CA LYS A 19 -11.66 -4.13 -18.12
C LYS A 19 -10.37 -3.47 -17.55
N ASN A 20 -9.53 -2.92 -18.40
CA ASN A 20 -8.23 -2.30 -18.07
C ASN A 20 -8.21 -0.77 -18.26
N SER A 21 -9.35 -0.11 -18.41
CA SER A 21 -9.40 1.36 -18.47
C SER A 21 -9.39 1.93 -17.05
N ALA A 22 -8.75 3.10 -16.84
CA ALA A 22 -8.82 3.83 -15.58
C ALA A 22 -10.29 4.01 -15.15
N ALA A 23 -10.59 3.67 -13.90
CA ALA A 23 -11.90 3.87 -13.28
C ALA A 23 -12.00 5.23 -12.61
N GLY A 24 -10.88 5.75 -12.15
CA GLY A 24 -10.77 7.03 -11.49
C GLY A 24 -9.33 7.48 -11.31
N ASP A 25 -9.23 8.69 -10.78
CA ASP A 25 -7.96 9.31 -10.42
C ASP A 25 -7.99 9.74 -8.96
N VAL A 26 -6.85 9.58 -8.28
CA VAL A 26 -6.65 10.08 -6.92
C VAL A 26 -5.52 11.10 -6.93
N ARG A 27 -5.76 12.24 -6.25
CA ARG A 27 -4.83 13.36 -6.24
C ARG A 27 -3.77 13.21 -5.15
N ILE A 28 -2.52 13.55 -5.49
CA ILE A 28 -1.42 13.77 -4.53
C ILE A 28 -1.66 15.11 -3.82
N ILE A 29 -1.63 15.10 -2.48
CA ILE A 29 -2.05 16.25 -1.65
C ILE A 29 -0.87 17.10 -1.15
N GLY A 30 0.37 16.57 -1.14
CA GLY A 30 1.54 17.29 -0.65
C GLY A 30 2.79 17.09 -1.48
N GLY A 31 3.88 17.78 -1.12
CA GLY A 31 5.20 17.64 -1.72
C GLY A 31 5.34 18.15 -3.15
N GLN A 32 6.37 17.67 -3.85
CA GLN A 32 6.75 18.12 -5.20
C GLN A 32 5.71 17.79 -6.28
N PHE A 33 4.91 16.73 -6.10
CA PHE A 33 3.87 16.33 -7.04
C PHE A 33 2.47 16.79 -6.63
N LYS A 34 2.35 17.71 -5.68
CA LYS A 34 1.08 18.24 -5.20
C LYS A 34 0.16 18.64 -6.37
N ARG A 35 -1.11 18.24 -6.30
CA ARG A 35 -2.17 18.44 -7.31
C ARG A 35 -2.06 17.56 -8.55
N ARG A 36 -1.02 16.76 -8.72
CA ARG A 36 -0.98 15.73 -9.76
C ARG A 36 -1.81 14.53 -9.31
N SER A 37 -2.31 13.78 -10.27
CA SER A 37 -3.16 12.61 -10.02
C SER A 37 -2.47 11.33 -10.46
N VAL A 38 -2.80 10.23 -9.80
CA VAL A 38 -2.48 8.87 -10.22
C VAL A 38 -3.77 8.12 -10.49
N SER A 39 -3.78 7.30 -11.53
CA SER A 39 -4.97 6.59 -11.99
C SER A 39 -5.06 5.21 -11.38
N PHE A 40 -6.28 4.72 -11.19
CA PHE A 40 -6.54 3.35 -10.73
C PHE A 40 -7.67 2.70 -11.52
N ILE A 41 -7.70 1.36 -11.54
CA ILE A 41 -8.73 0.58 -12.21
C ILE A 41 -9.95 0.35 -11.31
N ASP A 42 -11.09 0.03 -11.94
CA ASP A 42 -12.28 -0.45 -11.21
C ASP A 42 -12.07 -1.92 -10.83
N ALA A 43 -11.63 -2.14 -9.59
CA ALA A 43 -11.44 -3.46 -9.03
C ALA A 43 -12.13 -3.55 -7.66
N GLU A 44 -12.65 -4.73 -7.36
CA GLU A 44 -13.32 -4.99 -6.08
C GLU A 44 -12.35 -4.74 -4.91
N GLY A 45 -12.81 -3.95 -3.94
CA GLY A 45 -12.01 -3.58 -2.76
C GLY A 45 -11.00 -2.45 -2.97
N LEU A 46 -10.78 -1.97 -4.20
CA LEU A 46 -9.84 -0.90 -4.47
C LEU A 46 -10.52 0.46 -4.28
N ARG A 47 -10.30 1.05 -3.10
CA ARG A 47 -10.70 2.43 -2.79
C ARG A 47 -9.48 3.17 -2.28
N PRO A 48 -9.04 4.25 -2.96
CA PRO A 48 -7.92 5.04 -2.45
C PRO A 48 -8.23 5.60 -1.07
N THR A 49 -7.23 5.57 -0.18
CA THR A 49 -7.28 6.19 1.15
C THR A 49 -7.77 7.65 1.05
N PRO A 50 -8.78 8.07 1.81
CA PRO A 50 -9.35 9.43 1.73
C PRO A 50 -8.30 10.52 1.98
N ASP A 51 -8.42 11.66 1.29
CA ASP A 51 -7.51 12.81 1.40
C ASP A 51 -7.23 13.19 2.87
N ARG A 52 -8.29 13.30 3.69
CA ARG A 52 -8.16 13.68 5.10
C ARG A 52 -7.34 12.68 5.92
N LEU A 53 -7.48 11.39 5.64
CA LEU A 53 -6.71 10.36 6.34
C LEU A 53 -5.25 10.40 5.92
N ARG A 54 -4.98 10.59 4.62
CA ARG A 54 -3.62 10.80 4.09
C ARG A 54 -2.96 12.06 4.65
N GLU A 55 -3.69 13.17 4.77
CA GLU A 55 -3.18 14.38 5.45
C GLU A 55 -2.77 14.07 6.89
N THR A 56 -3.60 13.33 7.64
CA THR A 56 -3.29 12.93 9.02
C THR A 56 -2.05 12.06 9.06
N LEU A 57 -1.97 11.00 8.24
CA LEU A 57 -0.82 10.11 8.15
C LEU A 57 0.48 10.87 7.86
N PHE A 58 0.50 11.67 6.80
CA PHE A 58 1.73 12.36 6.41
C PHE A 58 2.11 13.53 7.32
N ASN A 59 1.19 14.04 8.14
CA ASN A 59 1.52 14.92 9.26
C ASN A 59 2.20 14.15 10.40
N TRP A 60 1.84 12.88 10.64
CA TRP A 60 2.53 12.02 11.61
C TRP A 60 3.96 11.70 11.16
N LEU A 61 4.16 11.52 9.84
CA LEU A 61 5.44 11.13 9.24
C LEU A 61 6.35 12.32 8.84
N ILE A 62 5.98 13.55 9.18
CA ILE A 62 6.65 14.74 8.64
C ILE A 62 8.14 14.80 8.97
N ALA A 63 8.56 14.25 10.11
CA ALA A 63 9.97 14.23 10.54
C ALA A 63 10.75 13.03 9.96
N ASP A 64 10.04 11.97 9.52
CA ASP A 64 10.65 10.67 9.22
C ASP A 64 10.62 10.33 7.73
N ILE A 65 9.83 11.07 6.91
CA ILE A 65 9.59 10.74 5.50
C ILE A 65 10.76 11.07 4.58
N HIS A 66 11.58 12.09 4.91
CA HIS A 66 12.68 12.53 4.06
C HIS A 66 13.78 11.48 4.04
N ASP A 67 14.25 11.14 2.83
CA ASP A 67 15.27 10.11 2.57
C ASP A 67 14.87 8.67 3.00
N ALA A 68 13.59 8.44 3.39
CA ALA A 68 13.11 7.14 3.85
C ALA A 68 13.05 6.08 2.74
N GLN A 69 13.34 4.82 3.10
CA GLN A 69 13.04 3.62 2.34
C GLN A 69 11.61 3.17 2.68
N VAL A 70 10.70 3.26 1.73
CA VAL A 70 9.27 3.07 1.97
C VAL A 70 8.78 1.78 1.29
N LEU A 71 7.93 1.03 1.99
CA LEU A 71 7.17 -0.08 1.43
C LEU A 71 5.67 0.27 1.40
N ASP A 72 5.06 0.18 0.23
CA ASP A 72 3.61 0.18 0.04
C ASP A 72 3.18 -1.25 -0.29
N SER A 73 2.81 -2.02 0.75
CA SER A 73 2.68 -3.47 0.67
C SER A 73 1.41 -3.96 -0.03
N CYS A 74 0.39 -3.10 -0.13
CA CYS A 74 -0.87 -3.35 -0.83
C CYS A 74 -1.21 -2.12 -1.67
N ALA A 75 -0.36 -1.83 -2.68
CA ALA A 75 -0.27 -0.51 -3.27
C ALA A 75 -1.59 0.01 -3.89
N GLY A 76 -2.40 -0.86 -4.47
CA GLY A 76 -3.63 -0.42 -5.12
C GLY A 76 -3.37 0.73 -6.10
N SER A 77 -3.94 1.91 -5.85
CA SER A 77 -3.66 3.11 -6.63
C SER A 77 -2.21 3.61 -6.51
N GLY A 78 -1.47 3.15 -5.50
CA GLY A 78 -0.12 3.60 -5.16
C GLY A 78 -0.10 4.98 -4.50
N VAL A 79 -1.25 5.54 -4.13
CA VAL A 79 -1.31 6.93 -3.68
C VAL A 79 -0.48 7.17 -2.41
N LEU A 80 -0.38 6.20 -1.49
CA LEU A 80 0.46 6.33 -0.29
C LEU A 80 1.95 6.37 -0.66
N GLY A 81 2.40 5.44 -1.48
CA GLY A 81 3.79 5.41 -1.94
C GLY A 81 4.16 6.61 -2.81
N PHE A 82 3.28 7.07 -3.71
CA PHE A 82 3.52 8.27 -4.51
C PHE A 82 3.52 9.55 -3.66
N GLU A 83 2.68 9.61 -2.63
CA GLU A 83 2.68 10.70 -1.66
C GLU A 83 4.00 10.72 -0.87
N ALA A 84 4.52 9.55 -0.48
CA ALA A 84 5.82 9.42 0.18
C ALA A 84 6.94 9.98 -0.70
N LEU A 85 7.03 9.54 -1.97
CA LEU A 85 8.00 10.08 -2.95
C LEU A 85 7.83 11.58 -3.15
N SER A 86 6.59 12.06 -3.20
CA SER A 86 6.29 13.49 -3.35
C SER A 86 6.81 14.32 -2.19
N ARG A 87 6.95 13.74 -1.00
CA ARG A 87 7.39 14.38 0.23
C ARG A 87 8.86 14.13 0.56
N GLY A 88 9.60 13.48 -0.33
CA GLY A 88 11.03 13.33 -0.24
C GLY A 88 11.54 11.99 0.24
N ALA A 89 10.72 10.93 0.23
CA ALA A 89 11.22 9.57 0.41
C ALA A 89 12.29 9.27 -0.66
N ALA A 90 13.36 8.60 -0.28
CA ALA A 90 14.44 8.24 -1.20
C ALA A 90 14.00 7.18 -2.19
N HIS A 91 13.22 6.21 -1.70
CA HIS A 91 12.76 5.09 -2.52
C HIS A 91 11.42 4.56 -2.01
N THR A 92 10.56 4.10 -2.94
CA THR A 92 9.32 3.39 -2.59
C THR A 92 9.22 2.08 -3.36
N THR A 93 9.07 0.98 -2.62
CA THR A 93 8.71 -0.33 -3.17
C THR A 93 7.20 -0.49 -3.12
N PHE A 94 6.57 -0.69 -4.28
CA PHE A 94 5.15 -0.97 -4.42
C PHE A 94 4.95 -2.46 -4.66
N ILE A 95 4.08 -3.10 -3.88
CA ILE A 95 3.63 -4.49 -4.13
C ILE A 95 2.16 -4.45 -4.52
N GLU A 96 1.84 -5.02 -5.68
CA GLU A 96 0.47 -5.03 -6.21
C GLU A 96 0.16 -6.37 -6.86
N ILE A 97 -0.90 -7.03 -6.40
CA ILE A 97 -1.30 -8.34 -6.88
C ILE A 97 -1.95 -8.29 -8.26
N ASN A 98 -2.71 -7.22 -8.56
CA ASN A 98 -3.45 -7.10 -9.81
C ASN A 98 -2.54 -6.64 -10.95
N PRO A 99 -2.35 -7.45 -12.03
CA PRO A 99 -1.45 -7.08 -13.13
C PRO A 99 -1.85 -5.78 -13.85
N ALA A 100 -3.16 -5.53 -14.00
CA ALA A 100 -3.64 -4.32 -14.65
C ALA A 100 -3.37 -3.09 -13.78
N GLN A 101 -3.56 -3.18 -12.47
CA GLN A 101 -3.23 -2.10 -11.55
C GLN A 101 -1.72 -1.89 -11.44
N SER A 102 -0.91 -2.96 -11.42
CA SER A 102 0.55 -2.86 -11.50
C SER A 102 1.02 -2.11 -12.75
N ASN A 103 0.34 -2.29 -13.90
CA ASN A 103 0.61 -1.50 -15.10
C ASN A 103 0.17 -0.03 -14.96
N MET A 104 -0.94 0.26 -14.25
CA MET A 104 -1.32 1.64 -13.95
C MET A 104 -0.30 2.34 -13.05
N LEU A 105 0.28 1.62 -12.08
CA LEU A 105 1.39 2.16 -11.26
C LEU A 105 2.59 2.55 -12.14
N ARG A 106 2.99 1.71 -13.11
CA ARG A 106 4.08 2.05 -14.06
C ARG A 106 3.75 3.28 -14.90
N GLN A 107 2.52 3.38 -15.42
CA GLN A 107 2.08 4.58 -16.15
C GLN A 107 2.13 5.83 -15.27
N SER A 108 1.75 5.71 -13.99
CA SER A 108 1.82 6.81 -13.03
C SER A 108 3.27 7.25 -12.77
N THR A 109 4.24 6.31 -12.68
CA THR A 109 5.66 6.68 -12.54
C THR A 109 6.18 7.45 -13.77
N GLU A 110 5.79 7.05 -14.98
CA GLU A 110 6.12 7.75 -16.22
C GLU A 110 5.49 9.15 -16.26
N GLN A 111 4.19 9.27 -15.94
CA GLN A 111 3.48 10.54 -15.88
C GLN A 111 4.10 11.50 -14.87
N LEU A 112 4.48 11.00 -13.71
CA LEU A 112 5.15 11.77 -12.66
C LEU A 112 6.61 12.08 -13.01
N ARG A 113 7.19 11.41 -14.01
CA ARG A 113 8.60 11.51 -14.43
C ARG A 113 9.55 11.14 -13.28
N LEU A 114 9.22 10.06 -12.57
CA LEU A 114 10.06 9.58 -11.49
C LEU A 114 11.38 9.02 -12.05
N ALA A 115 12.47 9.26 -11.33
CA ALA A 115 13.74 8.61 -11.63
C ALA A 115 13.65 7.11 -11.31
N THR A 116 14.18 6.26 -12.19
CA THR A 116 14.03 4.79 -12.09
C THR A 116 14.67 4.19 -10.84
N ASN A 117 15.58 4.89 -10.20
CA ASN A 117 16.22 4.48 -8.95
C ASN A 117 15.43 4.89 -7.70
N THR A 118 14.31 5.62 -7.83
CA THR A 118 13.49 6.06 -6.68
C THR A 118 12.30 5.15 -6.39
N TYR A 119 12.07 4.15 -7.23
CA TYR A 119 10.95 3.23 -7.03
C TYR A 119 11.21 1.83 -7.57
N GLN A 120 10.48 0.86 -7.00
CA GLN A 120 10.36 -0.49 -7.51
C GLN A 120 8.89 -0.91 -7.51
N ILE A 121 8.40 -1.56 -8.56
CA ILE A 121 7.05 -2.11 -8.62
C ILE A 121 7.15 -3.62 -8.82
N ILE A 122 6.66 -4.38 -7.83
CA ILE A 122 6.70 -5.83 -7.80
C ILE A 122 5.25 -6.34 -7.90
N GLN A 123 4.98 -7.15 -8.93
CA GLN A 123 3.68 -7.78 -9.07
C GLN A 123 3.65 -9.09 -8.29
N GLY A 124 2.69 -9.24 -7.38
CA GLY A 124 2.49 -10.44 -6.59
C GLY A 124 1.69 -10.17 -5.32
N THR A 125 1.42 -11.22 -4.54
CA THR A 125 0.88 -11.04 -3.19
C THR A 125 1.98 -10.52 -2.26
N ALA A 126 1.62 -9.63 -1.33
CA ALA A 126 2.60 -9.07 -0.40
C ALA A 126 3.37 -10.16 0.36
N GLU A 127 2.67 -11.17 0.87
CA GLU A 127 3.28 -12.29 1.60
C GLU A 127 4.33 -13.04 0.76
N GLN A 128 3.98 -13.42 -0.49
CA GLN A 128 4.91 -14.13 -1.38
C GLN A 128 6.11 -13.27 -1.74
N VAL A 129 5.88 -12.01 -2.10
CA VAL A 129 6.96 -11.09 -2.46
C VAL A 129 7.91 -10.89 -1.29
N LEU A 130 7.39 -10.65 -0.09
CA LEU A 130 8.20 -10.42 1.11
C LEU A 130 9.00 -11.66 1.53
N THR A 131 8.47 -12.87 1.28
CA THR A 131 9.16 -14.12 1.67
C THR A 131 10.09 -14.68 0.62
N GLN A 132 9.87 -14.42 -0.66
CA GLN A 132 10.55 -15.09 -1.77
C GLN A 132 11.42 -14.17 -2.62
N ASN A 133 11.25 -12.85 -2.52
CA ASN A 133 11.95 -11.90 -3.37
C ASN A 133 13.34 -11.58 -2.80
N GLN A 134 14.37 -12.11 -3.45
CA GLN A 134 15.77 -11.90 -3.05
C GLN A 134 16.28 -10.46 -3.31
N THR A 135 15.51 -9.60 -3.96
CA THR A 135 15.92 -8.20 -4.19
C THR A 135 15.60 -7.28 -3.01
N LEU A 136 14.77 -7.73 -2.06
CA LEU A 136 14.48 -7.01 -0.83
C LEU A 136 15.53 -7.34 0.23
N THR A 137 16.66 -6.63 0.20
CA THR A 137 17.83 -6.94 1.05
C THR A 137 18.08 -5.89 2.14
N HIS A 138 17.27 -4.85 2.23
CA HIS A 138 17.44 -3.79 3.22
C HIS A 138 16.16 -3.58 4.03
N HIS A 139 16.31 -2.99 5.21
CA HIS A 139 15.19 -2.63 6.05
C HIS A 139 14.42 -1.48 5.44
N PHE A 140 13.12 -1.44 5.71
CA PHE A 140 12.27 -0.31 5.43
C PHE A 140 12.19 0.62 6.64
N ASP A 141 12.24 1.93 6.39
CA ASP A 141 12.04 2.95 7.43
C ASP A 141 10.54 3.16 7.69
N ILE A 142 9.74 3.08 6.63
CA ILE A 142 8.28 3.25 6.70
C ILE A 142 7.59 2.15 5.90
N VAL A 143 6.58 1.52 6.51
CA VAL A 143 5.75 0.49 5.86
C VAL A 143 4.28 0.89 5.91
N PHE A 144 3.62 0.91 4.76
CA PHE A 144 2.17 1.05 4.64
C PHE A 144 1.52 -0.31 4.44
N ILE A 145 0.55 -0.65 5.29
CA ILE A 145 -0.26 -1.87 5.22
C ILE A 145 -1.73 -1.45 5.24
N ASP A 146 -2.30 -1.28 4.04
CA ASP A 146 -3.70 -0.92 3.80
C ASP A 146 -4.35 -1.98 2.88
N PRO A 147 -4.57 -3.20 3.37
CA PRO A 147 -5.16 -4.27 2.59
C PRO A 147 -6.68 -4.12 2.47
N PRO A 148 -7.32 -4.79 1.48
CA PRO A 148 -8.76 -4.97 1.50
C PRO A 148 -9.20 -5.63 2.81
N TYR A 149 -10.04 -4.94 3.61
CA TYR A 149 -10.38 -5.33 5.00
C TYR A 149 -10.96 -6.74 5.13
N ALA A 150 -11.65 -7.22 4.09
CA ALA A 150 -12.26 -8.56 4.10
C ALA A 150 -11.25 -9.73 4.15
N GLN A 151 -9.96 -9.48 3.96
CA GLN A 151 -8.96 -10.54 3.78
C GLN A 151 -7.98 -10.69 4.95
N ASP A 152 -8.04 -9.84 5.98
CA ASP A 152 -7.14 -9.85 7.16
C ASP A 152 -5.64 -10.03 6.82
N LEU A 153 -5.19 -9.45 5.69
CA LEU A 153 -3.83 -9.64 5.15
C LEU A 153 -2.73 -8.95 5.97
N TRP A 154 -3.06 -8.09 6.89
CA TRP A 154 -2.08 -7.39 7.72
C TRP A 154 -1.23 -8.37 8.55
N GLN A 155 -1.83 -9.45 9.06
CA GLN A 155 -1.11 -10.45 9.87
C GLN A 155 -0.05 -11.22 9.09
N PRO A 156 -0.32 -11.84 7.92
CA PRO A 156 0.72 -12.50 7.15
C PRO A 156 1.79 -11.53 6.64
N ILE A 157 1.43 -10.28 6.31
CA ILE A 157 2.39 -9.25 5.89
C ILE A 157 3.36 -8.92 7.03
N LEU A 158 2.86 -8.60 8.23
CA LEU A 158 3.70 -8.34 9.41
C LEU A 158 4.57 -9.53 9.77
N THR A 159 4.01 -10.74 9.72
CA THR A 159 4.77 -11.98 9.97
C THR A 159 5.94 -12.11 9.00
N ALA A 160 5.71 -11.88 7.70
CA ALA A 160 6.76 -11.94 6.69
C ALA A 160 7.83 -10.86 6.92
N LEU A 161 7.43 -9.61 7.18
CA LEU A 161 8.34 -8.51 7.45
C LEU A 161 9.26 -8.79 8.65
N ILE A 162 8.71 -9.33 9.74
CA ILE A 162 9.48 -9.67 10.95
C ILE A 162 10.42 -10.84 10.65
N LYS A 163 9.92 -11.95 10.09
CA LYS A 163 10.72 -13.17 9.84
C LYS A 163 11.84 -12.95 8.82
N GLN A 164 11.65 -12.04 7.87
CA GLN A 164 12.66 -11.72 6.86
C GLN A 164 13.58 -10.55 7.29
N SER A 165 13.42 -10.07 8.53
CA SER A 165 14.19 -8.92 9.06
C SER A 165 14.13 -7.69 8.15
N LEU A 166 12.96 -7.44 7.52
CA LEU A 166 12.73 -6.28 6.65
C LEU A 166 12.30 -5.02 7.42
N ILE A 167 12.01 -5.19 8.72
CA ILE A 167 11.67 -4.10 9.65
C ILE A 167 12.46 -4.26 10.95
N THR A 168 12.66 -3.14 11.61
CA THR A 168 13.37 -3.03 12.90
C THR A 168 12.49 -2.29 13.91
N THR A 169 12.99 -2.11 15.14
CA THR A 169 12.36 -1.27 16.17
C THR A 169 12.29 0.22 15.79
N GLU A 170 13.05 0.66 14.77
CA GLU A 170 12.99 2.03 14.25
C GLU A 170 11.95 2.21 13.12
N THR A 171 11.49 1.10 12.53
CA THR A 171 10.53 1.15 11.42
C THR A 171 9.17 1.67 11.88
N LEU A 172 8.64 2.66 11.15
CA LEU A 172 7.28 3.16 11.33
C LEU A 172 6.31 2.34 10.48
N ILE A 173 5.33 1.72 11.11
CA ILE A 173 4.35 0.83 10.47
C ILE A 173 2.98 1.46 10.53
N TYR A 174 2.45 1.85 9.37
CA TYR A 174 1.08 2.33 9.24
C TYR A 174 0.15 1.17 8.90
N LEU A 175 -0.92 1.00 9.68
CA LEU A 175 -1.96 -0.02 9.50
C LEU A 175 -3.32 0.64 9.36
N GLU A 176 -4.09 0.21 8.36
CA GLU A 176 -5.53 0.49 8.24
C GLU A 176 -6.34 -0.79 8.43
N ALA A 177 -7.44 -0.69 9.19
CA ALA A 177 -8.39 -1.78 9.39
C ALA A 177 -9.80 -1.23 9.66
N ASP A 178 -10.81 -2.08 9.55
CA ASP A 178 -12.20 -1.79 9.95
C ASP A 178 -12.47 -2.06 11.45
N LYS A 179 -11.44 -2.43 12.20
CA LYS A 179 -11.46 -2.77 13.62
C LYS A 179 -10.18 -2.32 14.33
N ASP A 180 -10.22 -2.24 15.66
CA ASP A 180 -9.01 -2.04 16.47
C ASP A 180 -8.13 -3.29 16.43
N LEU A 181 -6.88 -3.15 16.02
CA LEU A 181 -5.93 -4.25 15.86
C LEU A 181 -5.08 -4.50 17.12
N THR A 182 -5.25 -3.75 18.20
CA THR A 182 -4.39 -3.86 19.40
C THR A 182 -4.35 -5.30 19.95
N LEU A 183 -5.52 -5.94 20.04
CA LEU A 183 -5.59 -7.32 20.53
C LEU A 183 -4.90 -8.30 19.57
N GLN A 184 -5.17 -8.16 18.26
CA GLN A 184 -4.63 -9.02 17.23
C GLN A 184 -3.11 -8.86 17.07
N LEU A 185 -2.58 -7.64 17.23
CA LEU A 185 -1.15 -7.38 17.23
C LEU A 185 -0.45 -8.07 18.41
N ASN A 186 -1.05 -8.03 19.60
CA ASN A 186 -0.54 -8.75 20.76
C ASN A 186 -0.58 -10.27 20.56
N GLN A 187 -1.66 -10.81 19.97
CA GLN A 187 -1.77 -12.23 19.65
C GLN A 187 -0.73 -12.66 18.58
N LEU A 188 -0.46 -11.81 17.61
CA LEU A 188 0.58 -12.07 16.59
C LEU A 188 1.94 -12.26 17.26
N ILE A 189 2.35 -11.37 18.15
CA ILE A 189 3.64 -11.48 18.86
C ILE A 189 3.70 -12.76 19.70
N ALA A 190 2.64 -13.08 20.43
CA ALA A 190 2.58 -14.32 21.19
C ALA A 190 2.79 -15.54 20.31
N SER A 191 2.13 -15.62 19.14
CA SER A 191 2.25 -16.72 18.19
C SER A 191 3.64 -16.81 17.55
N LEU A 192 4.29 -15.67 17.28
CA LEU A 192 5.65 -15.62 16.74
C LEU A 192 6.67 -16.14 17.77
N ASN A 193 6.52 -15.75 19.02
CA ASN A 193 7.39 -16.20 20.10
C ASN A 193 7.26 -17.72 20.38
N GLU A 194 6.04 -18.27 20.30
CA GLU A 194 5.80 -19.72 20.43
C GLU A 194 6.36 -20.52 19.27
N SER A 195 6.35 -19.94 18.07
CA SER A 195 6.80 -20.62 16.83
C SER A 195 8.31 -20.56 16.62
N SER A 196 9.02 -19.73 17.37
CA SER A 196 10.47 -19.56 17.28
C SER A 196 11.16 -20.73 17.98
N ALA A 197 11.70 -21.67 17.22
CA ALA A 197 12.64 -22.64 17.74
C ALA A 197 13.86 -21.90 18.36
N PRO A 198 14.54 -22.47 19.39
CA PRO A 198 15.59 -21.78 20.16
C PRO A 198 16.81 -21.29 19.35
N GLN A 199 16.80 -21.37 18.04
CA GLN A 199 17.91 -21.00 17.15
C GLN A 199 17.62 -19.82 16.20
N ALA A 200 16.43 -19.22 16.23
CA ALA A 200 16.13 -18.05 15.38
C ALA A 200 16.44 -16.75 16.14
N GLU A 201 17.65 -16.20 15.92
CA GLU A 201 18.09 -14.93 16.51
C GLU A 201 17.18 -13.73 16.15
N THR A 202 16.41 -13.84 15.06
CA THR A 202 15.67 -12.74 14.43
C THR A 202 14.43 -12.26 15.22
N THR A 203 13.87 -13.09 16.11
CA THR A 203 12.68 -12.74 16.92
C THR A 203 13.00 -12.62 18.40
N GLN A 204 14.23 -12.89 18.83
CA GLN A 204 14.66 -12.71 20.21
C GLN A 204 14.63 -11.22 20.57
N GLY A 205 13.76 -10.85 21.50
CA GLY A 205 13.66 -9.49 22.03
C GLY A 205 12.44 -8.68 21.56
N ILE A 206 11.65 -9.12 20.57
CA ILE A 206 10.40 -8.45 20.24
C ILE A 206 9.34 -8.83 21.27
N ILE A 207 8.81 -7.83 21.99
CA ILE A 207 7.82 -8.02 23.04
C ILE A 207 6.42 -7.50 22.66
N GLY A 208 6.31 -6.67 21.63
CA GLY A 208 5.01 -6.10 21.24
C GLY A 208 5.08 -5.12 20.09
N PHE A 209 4.00 -4.36 19.99
CA PHE A 209 3.88 -3.19 19.13
C PHE A 209 3.49 -1.99 19.97
N ASP A 210 4.24 -0.91 19.87
CA ASP A 210 3.91 0.38 20.46
C ASP A 210 3.01 1.17 19.49
N CYS A 211 1.81 1.53 19.92
CA CYS A 211 0.94 2.43 19.19
C CYS A 211 1.39 3.88 19.43
N LEU A 212 2.03 4.48 18.44
CA LEU A 212 2.53 5.86 18.51
C LEU A 212 1.43 6.89 18.28
N LYS A 213 0.56 6.61 17.31
CA LYS A 213 -0.57 7.45 16.90
C LYS A 213 -1.73 6.58 16.44
N GLN A 214 -2.96 7.03 16.68
CA GLN A 214 -4.15 6.36 16.15
C GLN A 214 -5.22 7.40 15.84
N THR A 215 -6.02 7.14 14.81
CA THR A 215 -7.21 7.92 14.47
C THR A 215 -8.32 7.01 13.96
N LYS A 216 -9.55 7.52 13.99
CA LYS A 216 -10.71 6.83 13.43
C LYS A 216 -11.46 7.76 12.48
N VAL A 217 -11.70 7.27 11.27
CA VAL A 217 -12.46 7.99 10.24
C VAL A 217 -13.58 7.07 9.73
N GLY A 218 -14.82 7.35 10.12
CA GLY A 218 -15.94 6.45 9.88
C GLY A 218 -15.75 5.11 10.61
N GLN A 219 -15.68 4.01 9.87
CA GLN A 219 -15.39 2.68 10.43
C GLN A 219 -13.90 2.32 10.37
N VAL A 220 -13.09 3.10 9.64
CA VAL A 220 -11.67 2.84 9.49
C VAL A 220 -10.92 3.28 10.75
N VAL A 221 -10.16 2.37 11.33
CA VAL A 221 -9.16 2.62 12.36
C VAL A 221 -7.79 2.61 11.68
N ALA A 222 -7.08 3.71 11.78
CA ALA A 222 -5.74 3.86 11.22
C ALA A 222 -4.75 4.17 12.35
N GLY A 223 -3.64 3.46 12.39
CA GLY A 223 -2.64 3.61 13.42
C GLY A 223 -1.21 3.62 12.88
N LEU A 224 -0.33 4.30 13.58
CA LEU A 224 1.11 4.27 13.38
C LEU A 224 1.73 3.51 14.55
N TYR A 225 2.47 2.48 14.22
CA TYR A 225 3.04 1.54 15.19
C TYR A 225 4.55 1.41 14.99
N ARG A 226 5.20 0.85 16.01
CA ARG A 226 6.61 0.47 15.99
C ARG A 226 6.76 -0.85 16.72
N LEU A 227 7.73 -1.69 16.32
CA LEU A 227 8.08 -2.86 17.12
C LEU A 227 8.70 -2.42 18.44
N SER A 228 8.25 -3.02 19.56
CA SER A 228 8.88 -2.86 20.86
C SER A 228 9.76 -4.06 21.18
N SER A 229 10.94 -3.81 21.75
CA SER A 229 11.89 -4.82 22.23
C SER A 229 12.11 -4.69 23.73
N SER A 230 12.52 -5.80 24.36
CA SER A 230 12.90 -5.85 25.78
C SER A 230 14.18 -5.07 26.08
#